data_9f827cebaa133524a944bcd4949edc3d
#
_entry.id   9f827cebaa133524a944bcd4949edc3d
#
_cell.length_a   1.000
_cell.length_b   1.000
_cell.length_c   1.000
_cell.angle_alpha   90.00
_cell.angle_beta   90.00
_cell.angle_gamma   90.00
#
_symmetry.space_group_name_H-M   'P 1'
#
loop_
_entity.id
_entity.type
_entity.pdbx_description
1 polymer ?
#
loop_
_entity_poly.entity_id
_entity_poly.type
_entity_poly.pdbx_seq_one_letter_code
_entity_poly.pdbx_strand_id
1 'polypeptide(L)'
;MKFDVIIPTCNRRESINSFTEQILKCNPAPENIIVVDSSDTKNQKLLNDENIIYIFSKRKNQPYQRLLGSKYAESEILIYFDDDLNIVNNSIFSTIINTYKLDSNIVGVSVGINYKSSIGSNFEDSIVSPNSTLARMLFRLSGVPNVKPGRINRLGMVGGLLNVNGEVDYFNGPCMSFKKDIVHKIIPFDLLSLYERKLGKGEDKAISISARKFGKLFNNAEIFLEHPENESNYFNSIFSFVRRSTYSRLYLSKIYAEVFNKSLFLEILAYYWFIFCRILIASFSLVINYSSIRKEKLKGLLAALKLSVLLKQNKKKLTPEINWEIELSS
;
A
#
# COMPACT_ATOMS: atom_id res chain seq x y z
N MET A 1 -23.53 12.64 1.27
CA MET A 1 -22.15 12.67 1.79
C MET A 1 -21.29 13.28 0.68
N LYS A 2 -20.56 14.33 1.02
CA LYS A 2 -19.60 14.98 0.13
C LYS A 2 -18.28 14.21 0.14
N PHE A 3 -17.56 14.22 -0.98
CA PHE A 3 -16.29 13.52 -1.10
C PHE A 3 -15.31 14.29 -1.95
N ASP A 4 -14.03 14.16 -1.61
CA ASP A 4 -12.90 14.65 -2.39
C ASP A 4 -12.07 13.48 -2.90
N VAL A 5 -11.44 13.67 -4.05
CA VAL A 5 -10.52 12.70 -4.66
C VAL A 5 -9.08 13.17 -4.51
N ILE A 6 -8.18 12.29 -4.05
CA ILE A 6 -6.76 12.59 -3.85
C ILE A 6 -5.92 11.62 -4.67
N ILE A 7 -5.03 12.15 -5.51
CA ILE A 7 -4.21 11.36 -6.43
C ILE A 7 -2.74 11.73 -6.26
N PRO A 8 -1.93 10.87 -5.61
CA PRO A 8 -0.47 11.00 -5.64
C PRO A 8 0.06 10.60 -7.01
N THR A 9 0.94 11.41 -7.60
CA THR A 9 1.58 11.10 -8.89
C THR A 9 3.08 11.44 -8.87
N CYS A 10 3.84 10.79 -9.77
CA CYS A 10 5.26 11.05 -9.98
C CYS A 10 5.71 10.62 -11.38
N ASN A 11 6.10 11.57 -12.22
CA ASN A 11 6.61 11.35 -13.58
C ASN A 11 5.66 10.57 -14.50
N ARG A 12 4.33 10.75 -14.35
CA ARG A 12 3.28 10.08 -15.13
C ARG A 12 2.28 11.07 -15.72
N ARG A 13 2.78 12.07 -16.43
CA ARG A 13 1.99 13.22 -16.93
C ARG A 13 0.78 12.80 -17.76
N GLU A 14 0.96 11.90 -18.72
CA GLU A 14 -0.13 11.47 -19.60
C GLU A 14 -1.20 10.70 -18.85
N SER A 15 -0.78 9.78 -17.98
CA SER A 15 -1.64 8.93 -17.17
C SER A 15 -2.54 9.79 -16.26
N ILE A 16 -1.94 10.68 -15.46
CA ILE A 16 -2.70 11.54 -14.54
C ILE A 16 -3.65 12.50 -15.28
N ASN A 17 -3.24 13.06 -16.43
CA ASN A 17 -4.11 13.92 -17.23
C ASN A 17 -5.32 13.15 -17.75
N SER A 18 -5.13 11.94 -18.29
CA SER A 18 -6.22 11.09 -18.76
C SER A 18 -7.14 10.68 -17.61
N PHE A 19 -6.58 10.36 -16.46
CA PHE A 19 -7.36 9.89 -15.31
C PHE A 19 -8.21 11.02 -14.69
N THR A 20 -7.68 12.23 -14.57
CA THR A 20 -8.45 13.40 -14.10
C THR A 20 -9.61 13.73 -15.02
N GLU A 21 -9.42 13.64 -16.34
CA GLU A 21 -10.51 13.82 -17.32
C GLU A 21 -11.62 12.76 -17.18
N GLN A 22 -11.28 11.53 -16.80
CA GLN A 22 -12.28 10.49 -16.54
C GLN A 22 -13.06 10.76 -15.25
N ILE A 23 -12.39 11.24 -14.19
CA ILE A 23 -13.03 11.60 -12.92
C ILE A 23 -14.05 12.73 -13.13
N LEU A 24 -13.70 13.75 -13.90
CA LEU A 24 -14.61 14.88 -14.21
C LEU A 24 -15.88 14.46 -14.97
N LYS A 25 -15.88 13.30 -15.63
CA LYS A 25 -17.05 12.74 -16.33
C LYS A 25 -17.93 11.86 -15.45
N CYS A 26 -17.52 11.59 -14.22
CA CYS A 26 -18.29 10.76 -13.30
C CYS A 26 -19.50 11.51 -12.71
N ASN A 27 -20.54 10.77 -12.37
CA ASN A 27 -21.72 11.28 -11.69
C ASN A 27 -22.07 10.37 -10.47
N PRO A 28 -22.06 10.91 -9.24
CA PRO A 28 -21.76 12.30 -8.88
C PRO A 28 -20.28 12.66 -9.09
N ALA A 29 -20.01 13.93 -9.35
CA ALA A 29 -18.64 14.46 -9.39
C ALA A 29 -18.11 14.66 -7.95
N PRO A 30 -16.78 14.62 -7.71
CA PRO A 30 -16.18 15.03 -6.46
C PRO A 30 -16.32 16.53 -6.23
N GLU A 31 -16.32 16.98 -4.96
CA GLU A 31 -16.27 18.42 -4.63
C GLU A 31 -14.92 19.01 -5.05
N ASN A 32 -13.82 18.27 -4.82
CA ASN A 32 -12.47 18.64 -5.24
C ASN A 32 -11.70 17.44 -5.79
N ILE A 33 -10.86 17.68 -6.81
CA ILE A 33 -9.81 16.77 -7.26
C ILE A 33 -8.47 17.34 -6.84
N ILE A 34 -7.76 16.64 -5.96
CA ILE A 34 -6.50 17.08 -5.38
C ILE A 34 -5.38 16.20 -5.92
N VAL A 35 -4.53 16.77 -6.77
CA VAL A 35 -3.37 16.08 -7.34
C VAL A 35 -2.12 16.51 -6.60
N VAL A 36 -1.44 15.54 -5.97
CA VAL A 36 -0.16 15.78 -5.30
C VAL A 36 0.97 15.20 -6.14
N ASP A 37 1.65 16.07 -6.86
CA ASP A 37 2.67 15.72 -7.85
C ASP A 37 4.08 15.85 -7.28
N SER A 38 4.85 14.77 -7.29
CA SER A 38 6.27 14.74 -6.92
C SER A 38 7.20 14.48 -8.11
N SER A 39 6.76 14.83 -9.31
CA SER A 39 7.54 14.73 -10.55
C SER A 39 8.76 15.64 -10.54
N ASP A 40 9.70 15.39 -11.45
CA ASP A 40 10.90 16.23 -11.63
C ASP A 40 10.54 17.62 -12.19
N THR A 41 9.43 17.73 -12.93
CA THR A 41 8.89 18.99 -13.47
C THR A 41 7.38 19.07 -13.24
N LYS A 42 6.88 20.29 -12.97
CA LYS A 42 5.45 20.56 -12.78
C LYS A 42 4.62 20.21 -14.03
N ASN A 43 3.43 19.70 -13.81
CA ASN A 43 2.46 19.48 -14.88
C ASN A 43 1.65 20.78 -15.12
N GLN A 44 2.02 21.53 -16.15
CA GLN A 44 1.41 22.82 -16.45
C GLN A 44 -0.09 22.72 -16.83
N LYS A 45 -0.53 21.60 -17.43
CA LYS A 45 -1.93 21.39 -17.75
C LYS A 45 -2.78 21.35 -16.48
N LEU A 46 -2.38 20.57 -15.49
CA LEU A 46 -3.10 20.44 -14.22
C LEU A 46 -2.96 21.68 -13.33
N LEU A 47 -1.81 22.37 -13.40
CA LEU A 47 -1.60 23.61 -12.66
C LEU A 47 -2.57 24.73 -13.06
N ASN A 48 -3.00 24.75 -14.33
CA ASN A 48 -3.89 25.76 -14.89
C ASN A 48 -5.35 25.30 -14.98
N ASP A 49 -5.70 24.13 -14.47
CA ASP A 49 -7.06 23.60 -14.49
C ASP A 49 -7.81 24.04 -13.21
N GLU A 50 -8.84 24.85 -13.37
CA GLU A 50 -9.63 25.41 -12.25
C GLU A 50 -10.40 24.35 -11.44
N ASN A 51 -10.60 23.15 -12.02
CA ASN A 51 -11.29 22.05 -11.35
C ASN A 51 -10.33 21.20 -10.49
N ILE A 52 -9.03 21.51 -10.49
CA ILE A 52 -8.00 20.69 -9.86
C ILE A 52 -7.19 21.51 -8.86
N ILE A 53 -7.13 21.05 -7.62
CA ILE A 53 -6.18 21.55 -6.62
C ILE A 53 -4.84 20.84 -6.88
N TYR A 54 -3.92 21.52 -7.55
CA TYR A 54 -2.62 20.98 -7.90
C TYR A 54 -1.55 21.38 -6.87
N ILE A 55 -0.95 20.37 -6.22
CA ILE A 55 0.09 20.55 -5.21
C ILE A 55 1.39 19.93 -5.72
N PHE A 56 2.44 20.75 -5.84
CA PHE A 56 3.76 20.25 -6.22
C PHE A 56 4.59 19.93 -4.98
N SER A 57 4.88 18.64 -4.79
CA SER A 57 5.66 18.13 -3.65
C SER A 57 7.11 17.84 -4.05
N LYS A 58 8.06 18.28 -3.24
CA LYS A 58 9.49 17.92 -3.42
C LYS A 58 9.82 16.49 -2.98
N ARG A 59 8.90 15.81 -2.26
CA ARG A 59 9.13 14.47 -1.71
C ARG A 59 8.47 13.38 -2.54
N LYS A 60 9.27 12.45 -3.05
CA LYS A 60 8.81 11.23 -3.74
C LYS A 60 8.45 10.15 -2.71
N ASN A 61 7.36 10.38 -1.96
CA ASN A 61 6.91 9.54 -0.84
C ASN A 61 5.39 9.44 -0.89
N GLN A 62 4.86 8.34 -1.41
CA GLN A 62 3.42 8.18 -1.68
C GLN A 62 2.54 8.33 -0.43
N PRO A 63 2.84 7.70 0.75
CA PRO A 63 2.09 7.99 1.98
C PRO A 63 2.11 9.47 2.37
N TYR A 64 3.23 10.16 2.20
CA TYR A 64 3.33 11.60 2.45
C TYR A 64 2.43 12.40 1.50
N GLN A 65 2.45 12.08 0.20
CA GLN A 65 1.59 12.74 -0.77
C GLN A 65 0.09 12.54 -0.45
N ARG A 66 -0.31 11.33 -0.02
CA ARG A 66 -1.69 11.05 0.43
C ARG A 66 -2.06 11.89 1.66
N LEU A 67 -1.18 11.97 2.65
CA LEU A 67 -1.40 12.79 3.85
C LEU A 67 -1.39 14.29 3.53
N LEU A 68 -0.49 14.76 2.67
CA LEU A 68 -0.45 16.15 2.24
C LEU A 68 -1.75 16.52 1.51
N GLY A 69 -2.21 15.71 0.56
CA GLY A 69 -3.47 15.94 -0.15
C GLY A 69 -4.68 16.01 0.80
N SER A 70 -4.71 15.18 1.85
CA SER A 70 -5.81 15.19 2.82
C SER A 70 -5.96 16.50 3.60
N LYS A 71 -4.91 17.33 3.67
CA LYS A 71 -4.96 18.64 4.32
C LYS A 71 -5.72 19.71 3.50
N TYR A 72 -5.74 19.53 2.18
CA TYR A 72 -6.45 20.41 1.26
C TYR A 72 -7.88 19.94 0.97
N ALA A 73 -8.22 18.75 1.42
CA ALA A 73 -9.55 18.18 1.29
C ALA A 73 -10.49 18.76 2.35
N GLU A 74 -11.75 19.02 1.99
CA GLU A 74 -12.77 19.59 2.88
C GLU A 74 -13.93 18.62 3.15
N SER A 75 -14.14 17.64 2.26
CA SER A 75 -15.26 16.71 2.31
C SER A 75 -15.15 15.66 3.42
N GLU A 76 -16.28 15.05 3.77
CA GLU A 76 -16.39 14.01 4.81
C GLU A 76 -15.66 12.71 4.43
N ILE A 77 -15.66 12.36 3.14
CA ILE A 77 -15.05 11.16 2.60
C ILE A 77 -13.88 11.53 1.68
N LEU A 78 -12.73 10.93 1.90
CA LEU A 78 -11.55 11.08 1.06
C LEU A 78 -11.34 9.79 0.27
N ILE A 79 -11.29 9.89 -1.06
CA ILE A 79 -11.08 8.77 -1.97
C ILE A 79 -9.68 8.91 -2.57
N TYR A 80 -8.82 7.93 -2.32
CA TYR A 80 -7.46 7.87 -2.84
C TYR A 80 -7.41 6.94 -4.03
N PHE A 81 -6.88 7.43 -5.14
CA PHE A 81 -6.60 6.63 -6.33
C PHE A 81 -5.11 6.65 -6.67
N ASP A 82 -4.62 5.59 -7.30
CA ASP A 82 -3.37 5.65 -8.05
C ASP A 82 -3.60 6.38 -9.39
N ASP A 83 -2.55 6.90 -10.00
CA ASP A 83 -2.60 7.79 -11.17
C ASP A 83 -2.71 7.07 -12.53
N ASP A 84 -2.79 5.73 -12.53
CA ASP A 84 -2.76 4.87 -13.71
C ASP A 84 -3.98 3.95 -13.84
N LEU A 85 -5.13 4.43 -13.42
CA LEU A 85 -6.39 3.68 -13.45
C LEU A 85 -7.26 4.09 -14.63
N ASN A 86 -8.18 3.19 -15.02
CA ASN A 86 -9.27 3.49 -15.92
C ASN A 86 -10.62 3.29 -15.22
N ILE A 87 -11.49 4.28 -15.30
CA ILE A 87 -12.87 4.23 -14.81
C ILE A 87 -13.75 3.62 -15.89
N VAL A 88 -14.21 2.39 -15.68
CA VAL A 88 -15.08 1.69 -16.63
C VAL A 88 -16.53 2.10 -16.44
N ASN A 89 -16.91 2.48 -15.22
CA ASN A 89 -18.28 2.83 -14.89
C ASN A 89 -18.33 4.16 -14.13
N ASN A 90 -18.98 5.16 -14.74
CA ASN A 90 -19.09 6.52 -14.20
C ASN A 90 -19.90 6.60 -12.87
N SER A 91 -20.58 5.53 -12.46
CA SER A 91 -21.29 5.46 -11.17
C SER A 91 -20.41 5.00 -10.00
N ILE A 92 -19.09 4.90 -10.18
CA ILE A 92 -18.17 4.41 -9.14
C ILE A 92 -18.29 5.19 -7.83
N PHE A 93 -18.39 6.49 -7.89
CA PHE A 93 -18.51 7.32 -6.70
C PHE A 93 -19.84 7.12 -5.98
N SER A 94 -20.95 6.98 -6.73
CA SER A 94 -22.25 6.68 -6.11
C SER A 94 -22.22 5.34 -5.38
N THR A 95 -21.54 4.33 -5.95
CA THR A 95 -21.38 3.03 -5.31
C THR A 95 -20.57 3.14 -4.02
N ILE A 96 -19.42 3.83 -4.03
CA ILE A 96 -18.61 4.05 -2.83
C ILE A 96 -19.43 4.75 -1.74
N ILE A 97 -20.09 5.87 -2.08
CA ILE A 97 -20.86 6.68 -1.12
C ILE A 97 -22.08 5.90 -0.58
N ASN A 98 -22.78 5.12 -1.43
CA ASN A 98 -23.90 4.32 -0.97
C ASN A 98 -23.45 3.18 -0.06
N THR A 99 -22.25 2.62 -0.27
CA THR A 99 -21.69 1.61 0.63
C THR A 99 -21.47 2.16 2.05
N TYR A 100 -21.03 3.41 2.20
CA TYR A 100 -20.94 4.05 3.53
C TYR A 100 -22.29 4.17 4.25
N LYS A 101 -23.40 4.26 3.50
CA LYS A 101 -24.75 4.38 4.08
C LYS A 101 -25.32 3.03 4.59
N LEU A 102 -24.70 1.89 4.24
CA LEU A 102 -25.14 0.57 4.66
C LEU A 102 -24.99 0.33 6.17
N ASP A 103 -23.92 0.88 6.76
CA ASP A 103 -23.61 0.74 8.19
C ASP A 103 -22.77 1.95 8.64
N SER A 104 -23.20 2.65 9.67
CA SER A 104 -22.49 3.81 10.23
C SER A 104 -21.10 3.48 10.75
N ASN A 105 -20.84 2.20 11.07
CA ASN A 105 -19.54 1.72 11.52
C ASN A 105 -18.53 1.54 10.36
N ILE A 106 -18.95 1.68 9.09
CA ILE A 106 -18.04 1.64 7.96
C ILE A 106 -17.21 2.93 7.97
N VAL A 107 -15.89 2.78 8.07
CA VAL A 107 -14.91 3.88 8.09
C VAL A 107 -14.05 3.92 6.84
N GLY A 108 -14.07 2.86 6.05
CA GLY A 108 -13.38 2.79 4.76
C GLY A 108 -14.10 1.90 3.77
N VAL A 109 -14.05 2.28 2.51
CA VAL A 109 -14.64 1.55 1.37
C VAL A 109 -13.61 1.46 0.24
N SER A 110 -13.53 0.29 -0.40
CA SER A 110 -12.80 0.06 -1.64
C SER A 110 -13.71 -0.60 -2.66
N VAL A 111 -13.26 -0.67 -3.89
CA VAL A 111 -13.93 -1.36 -5.01
C VAL A 111 -13.04 -2.44 -5.60
N GLY A 112 -13.59 -3.30 -6.46
CA GLY A 112 -12.82 -4.29 -7.18
C GLY A 112 -11.77 -3.66 -8.09
N ILE A 113 -10.62 -4.33 -8.26
CA ILE A 113 -9.58 -3.92 -9.22
C ILE A 113 -9.36 -5.06 -10.21
N ASN A 114 -9.53 -4.75 -11.49
CA ASN A 114 -9.25 -5.68 -12.58
C ASN A 114 -7.86 -5.35 -13.16
N TYR A 115 -6.89 -6.22 -12.90
CA TYR A 115 -5.54 -6.10 -13.46
C TYR A 115 -5.50 -6.74 -14.83
N LYS A 116 -5.20 -5.97 -15.89
CA LYS A 116 -5.16 -6.46 -17.28
C LYS A 116 -4.02 -7.43 -17.56
N SER A 117 -3.01 -7.55 -16.70
CA SER A 117 -1.96 -8.55 -16.82
C SER A 117 -1.55 -9.23 -15.53
N SER A 118 -1.09 -10.47 -15.69
CA SER A 118 -0.47 -11.27 -14.66
C SER A 118 1.06 -11.06 -14.53
N ILE A 119 1.67 -10.15 -15.32
CA ILE A 119 3.13 -10.01 -15.40
C ILE A 119 3.73 -9.52 -14.08
N GLY A 120 3.09 -8.59 -13.39
CA GLY A 120 3.51 -8.17 -12.05
C GLY A 120 3.40 -9.27 -11.00
N SER A 121 2.37 -10.13 -11.10
CA SER A 121 2.19 -11.30 -10.23
C SER A 121 3.30 -12.34 -10.46
N ASN A 122 3.72 -12.58 -11.70
CA ASN A 122 4.74 -13.57 -12.02
C ASN A 122 6.12 -13.26 -11.41
N PHE A 123 6.54 -11.99 -11.36
CA PHE A 123 7.79 -11.60 -10.73
C PHE A 123 7.71 -11.72 -9.20
N GLU A 124 6.63 -11.21 -8.59
CA GLU A 124 6.39 -11.35 -7.15
C GLU A 124 6.20 -12.84 -6.78
N ASP A 125 5.43 -13.60 -7.53
CA ASP A 125 5.16 -15.01 -7.31
C ASP A 125 6.41 -15.87 -7.49
N SER A 126 7.24 -15.61 -8.49
CA SER A 126 8.52 -16.33 -8.69
C SER A 126 9.52 -16.09 -7.55
N ILE A 127 9.45 -14.90 -6.91
CA ILE A 127 10.29 -14.56 -5.76
C ILE A 127 9.68 -15.07 -4.45
N VAL A 128 8.36 -15.10 -4.32
CA VAL A 128 7.64 -15.34 -3.05
C VAL A 128 7.05 -16.73 -2.97
N SER A 129 6.52 -17.30 -4.06
CA SER A 129 5.86 -18.59 -4.08
C SER A 129 6.82 -19.73 -4.49
N PRO A 130 6.85 -20.82 -3.73
CA PRO A 130 7.64 -21.99 -4.10
C PRO A 130 6.89 -22.85 -5.12
N ASN A 131 7.58 -23.21 -6.21
CA ASN A 131 7.02 -24.01 -7.30
C ASN A 131 6.89 -25.52 -6.99
N SER A 132 7.48 -26.02 -5.90
CA SER A 132 7.42 -27.44 -5.52
C SER A 132 6.60 -27.67 -4.24
N THR A 133 6.05 -28.88 -4.09
CA THR A 133 5.27 -29.28 -2.91
C THR A 133 6.09 -29.20 -1.63
N LEU A 134 7.36 -29.63 -1.68
CA LEU A 134 8.30 -29.53 -0.55
C LEU A 134 8.53 -28.07 -0.15
N ALA A 135 8.77 -27.21 -1.13
CA ALA A 135 9.00 -25.80 -0.87
C ALA A 135 7.74 -25.11 -0.33
N ARG A 136 6.53 -25.51 -0.75
CA ARG A 136 5.25 -25.05 -0.16
C ARG A 136 5.10 -25.51 1.28
N MET A 137 5.48 -26.74 1.60
CA MET A 137 5.46 -27.25 2.96
C MET A 137 6.43 -26.48 3.86
N LEU A 138 7.67 -26.25 3.43
CA LEU A 138 8.66 -25.45 4.15
C LEU A 138 8.20 -24.00 4.31
N PHE A 139 7.52 -23.46 3.30
CA PHE A 139 6.93 -22.12 3.38
C PHE A 139 5.83 -22.03 4.46
N ARG A 140 4.98 -23.07 4.57
CA ARG A 140 3.97 -23.17 5.63
C ARG A 140 4.63 -23.28 7.02
N LEU A 141 5.70 -24.05 7.15
CA LEU A 141 6.48 -24.15 8.41
C LEU A 141 7.08 -22.80 8.84
N SER A 142 7.30 -21.88 7.90
CA SER A 142 7.74 -20.52 8.21
C SER A 142 6.64 -19.64 8.83
N GLY A 143 5.47 -20.18 9.14
CA GLY A 143 4.36 -19.46 9.75
C GLY A 143 3.50 -18.65 8.75
N VAL A 144 3.54 -19.02 7.46
CA VAL A 144 2.70 -18.43 6.42
C VAL A 144 1.49 -19.33 6.19
N PRO A 145 0.37 -19.12 6.91
CA PRO A 145 -0.85 -19.88 6.67
C PRO A 145 -1.50 -19.45 5.34
N ASN A 146 -2.35 -20.31 4.80
CA ASN A 146 -3.26 -19.91 3.73
C ASN A 146 -4.19 -18.81 4.27
N VAL A 147 -4.13 -17.63 3.65
CA VAL A 147 -4.97 -16.50 4.01
C VAL A 147 -6.16 -16.47 3.06
N LYS A 148 -7.38 -16.35 3.60
CA LYS A 148 -8.59 -16.22 2.77
C LYS A 148 -8.60 -14.86 2.06
N PRO A 149 -9.22 -14.75 0.88
CA PRO A 149 -9.45 -13.45 0.24
C PRO A 149 -10.11 -12.45 1.21
N GLY A 150 -9.74 -11.20 1.13
CA GLY A 150 -10.21 -10.14 2.04
C GLY A 150 -9.63 -10.17 3.46
N ARG A 151 -8.81 -11.18 3.81
CA ARG A 151 -8.18 -11.30 5.14
C ARG A 151 -6.68 -11.10 5.06
N ILE A 152 -6.11 -10.70 6.20
CA ILE A 152 -4.67 -10.49 6.36
C ILE A 152 -4.15 -11.30 7.55
N ASN A 153 -2.92 -11.81 7.45
CA ASN A 153 -2.29 -12.50 8.56
C ASN A 153 -1.34 -11.60 9.35
N ARG A 154 -0.79 -12.15 10.45
CA ARG A 154 0.18 -11.50 11.35
C ARG A 154 1.45 -10.95 10.69
N LEU A 155 1.80 -11.42 9.49
CA LEU A 155 2.96 -10.98 8.71
C LEU A 155 2.57 -9.97 7.62
N GLY A 156 1.36 -9.46 7.62
CA GLY A 156 0.85 -8.57 6.57
C GLY A 156 0.69 -9.24 5.19
N MET A 157 0.55 -10.57 5.16
CA MET A 157 0.27 -11.30 3.92
C MET A 157 -1.23 -11.39 3.71
N VAL A 158 -1.65 -11.34 2.48
CA VAL A 158 -3.05 -11.30 2.05
C VAL A 158 -3.41 -12.53 1.21
N GLY A 159 -4.69 -12.84 1.13
CA GLY A 159 -5.21 -14.02 0.45
C GLY A 159 -5.50 -13.79 -1.05
N GLY A 160 -4.55 -13.25 -1.80
CA GLY A 160 -4.72 -13.00 -3.24
C GLY A 160 -5.38 -11.65 -3.55
N LEU A 161 -6.04 -11.56 -4.72
CA LEU A 161 -6.74 -10.34 -5.14
C LEU A 161 -7.98 -10.09 -4.27
N LEU A 162 -8.26 -8.81 -4.02
CA LEU A 162 -9.41 -8.38 -3.22
C LEU A 162 -10.68 -8.34 -4.09
N ASN A 163 -11.20 -9.54 -4.44
CA ASN A 163 -12.42 -9.70 -5.25
C ASN A 163 -13.58 -10.26 -4.41
N VAL A 164 -13.66 -9.86 -3.14
CA VAL A 164 -14.74 -10.24 -2.22
C VAL A 164 -15.64 -9.05 -1.98
N ASN A 165 -16.95 -9.30 -1.95
CA ASN A 165 -17.94 -8.30 -1.55
C ASN A 165 -18.22 -8.43 -0.06
N GLY A 166 -18.10 -7.34 0.70
CA GLY A 166 -18.34 -7.35 2.13
C GLY A 166 -17.20 -6.84 3.00
N GLU A 167 -17.23 -7.20 4.29
CA GLU A 167 -16.23 -6.76 5.28
C GLU A 167 -14.88 -7.43 5.04
N VAL A 168 -13.82 -6.60 5.00
CA VAL A 168 -12.43 -7.00 4.74
C VAL A 168 -11.46 -6.46 5.80
N ASP A 169 -10.25 -7.00 5.83
CA ASP A 169 -9.20 -6.55 6.76
C ASP A 169 -8.27 -5.49 6.16
N TYR A 170 -8.21 -5.38 4.84
CA TYR A 170 -7.27 -4.51 4.11
C TYR A 170 -7.88 -4.05 2.80
N PHE A 171 -7.26 -3.02 2.21
CA PHE A 171 -7.50 -2.59 0.83
C PHE A 171 -6.25 -2.78 -0.03
N ASN A 172 -6.46 -2.82 -1.35
CA ASN A 172 -5.41 -2.66 -2.34
C ASN A 172 -5.19 -1.18 -2.65
N GLY A 173 -3.93 -0.80 -2.93
CA GLY A 173 -3.51 0.58 -3.13
C GLY A 173 -4.25 1.40 -4.19
N PRO A 174 -4.64 0.80 -5.36
CA PRO A 174 -5.24 1.56 -6.44
C PRO A 174 -6.51 2.32 -6.08
N CYS A 175 -7.34 1.79 -5.16
CA CYS A 175 -8.53 2.51 -4.68
C CYS A 175 -8.72 2.27 -3.18
N MET A 176 -8.71 3.34 -2.42
CA MET A 176 -9.02 3.32 -0.98
C MET A 176 -9.81 4.56 -0.64
N SER A 177 -10.89 4.43 0.12
CA SER A 177 -11.55 5.60 0.69
C SER A 177 -11.69 5.48 2.20
N PHE A 178 -11.66 6.63 2.88
CA PHE A 178 -11.77 6.72 4.33
C PHE A 178 -12.57 7.96 4.75
N LYS A 179 -13.19 7.90 5.94
CA LYS A 179 -13.71 9.09 6.59
C LYS A 179 -12.55 10.04 6.92
N LYS A 180 -12.71 11.33 6.65
CA LYS A 180 -11.65 12.35 6.81
C LYS A 180 -11.10 12.41 8.23
N ASP A 181 -11.95 12.29 9.24
CA ASP A 181 -11.61 12.43 10.66
C ASP A 181 -10.60 11.39 11.19
N ILE A 182 -10.42 10.27 10.48
CA ILE A 182 -9.45 9.24 10.87
C ILE A 182 -8.14 9.31 10.07
N VAL A 183 -8.08 10.05 8.96
CA VAL A 183 -6.96 9.95 7.99
C VAL A 183 -5.62 10.25 8.63
N HIS A 184 -5.49 11.31 9.42
CA HIS A 184 -4.25 11.65 10.10
C HIS A 184 -3.82 10.63 11.17
N LYS A 185 -4.76 9.80 11.66
CA LYS A 185 -4.48 8.72 12.63
C LYS A 185 -4.03 7.43 11.95
N ILE A 186 -4.45 7.20 10.70
CA ILE A 186 -4.13 5.97 9.95
C ILE A 186 -2.93 6.10 9.03
N ILE A 187 -2.42 7.32 8.80
CA ILE A 187 -1.16 7.60 8.08
C ILE A 187 -0.15 8.19 9.07
N PRO A 188 0.47 7.39 9.94
CA PRO A 188 1.37 7.88 10.96
C PRO A 188 2.74 8.26 10.40
N PHE A 189 3.45 9.16 11.06
CA PHE A 189 4.77 9.64 10.65
C PHE A 189 5.83 8.53 10.55
N ASP A 190 5.68 7.46 11.33
CA ASP A 190 6.54 6.27 11.21
C ASP A 190 6.43 5.63 9.82
N LEU A 191 5.24 5.61 9.22
CA LEU A 191 5.02 5.12 7.86
C LEU A 191 5.72 6.02 6.85
N LEU A 192 5.60 7.35 6.99
CA LEU A 192 6.28 8.32 6.13
C LEU A 192 7.81 8.11 6.19
N SER A 193 8.35 7.98 7.40
CA SER A 193 9.77 7.76 7.65
C SER A 193 10.27 6.44 7.07
N LEU A 194 9.44 5.39 7.08
CA LEU A 194 9.75 4.10 6.49
C LEU A 194 9.92 4.21 4.96
N TYR A 195 9.05 4.99 4.31
CA TYR A 195 9.09 5.22 2.86
C TYR A 195 10.24 6.14 2.47
N GLU A 196 10.51 7.19 3.24
CA GLU A 196 11.65 8.09 3.02
C GLU A 196 12.98 7.34 3.04
N ARG A 197 13.13 6.36 3.92
CA ARG A 197 14.29 5.47 4.00
C ARG A 197 14.34 4.38 2.92
N LYS A 198 13.39 4.36 1.99
CA LYS A 198 13.26 3.32 0.97
C LYS A 198 13.20 1.90 1.56
N LEU A 199 12.50 1.75 2.69
CA LEU A 199 12.28 0.48 3.40
C LEU A 199 10.80 0.06 3.36
N GLY A 200 9.89 0.96 2.98
CA GLY A 200 8.47 0.71 2.92
C GLY A 200 8.05 -0.12 1.70
N LYS A 201 7.11 -1.04 1.91
CA LYS A 201 6.25 -1.69 0.91
C LYS A 201 4.93 -2.06 1.58
N GLY A 202 3.79 -1.84 0.87
CA GLY A 202 2.47 -2.18 1.37
C GLY A 202 1.91 -1.12 2.33
N GLU A 203 2.04 0.16 1.95
CA GLU A 203 1.43 1.28 2.67
C GLU A 203 -0.10 1.19 2.68
N ASP A 204 -0.68 0.72 1.59
CA ASP A 204 -2.09 0.43 1.43
C ASP A 204 -2.60 -0.47 2.57
N LYS A 205 -1.89 -1.57 2.82
CA LYS A 205 -2.19 -2.49 3.91
C LYS A 205 -1.99 -1.84 5.28
N ALA A 206 -0.89 -1.11 5.46
CA ALA A 206 -0.61 -0.42 6.72
C ALA A 206 -1.72 0.60 7.06
N ILE A 207 -2.12 1.41 6.09
CA ILE A 207 -3.17 2.44 6.23
C ILE A 207 -4.52 1.77 6.49
N SER A 208 -4.90 0.81 5.64
CA SER A 208 -6.21 0.17 5.75
C SER A 208 -6.37 -0.66 7.03
N ILE A 209 -5.36 -1.45 7.43
CA ILE A 209 -5.42 -2.19 8.70
C ILE A 209 -5.55 -1.21 9.88
N SER A 210 -4.79 -0.11 9.85
CA SER A 210 -4.87 0.91 10.92
C SER A 210 -6.28 1.51 11.03
N ALA A 211 -7.00 1.65 9.91
CA ALA A 211 -8.36 2.16 9.90
C ALA A 211 -9.36 1.24 10.64
N ARG A 212 -9.08 -0.06 10.72
CA ARG A 212 -9.92 -1.00 11.48
C ARG A 212 -10.00 -0.72 12.98
N LYS A 213 -9.10 0.09 13.53
CA LYS A 213 -9.23 0.58 14.92
C LYS A 213 -10.46 1.46 15.12
N PHE A 214 -10.95 2.07 14.05
CA PHE A 214 -12.01 3.07 14.08
C PHE A 214 -13.35 2.51 13.57
N GLY A 215 -13.35 1.34 12.92
CA GLY A 215 -14.55 0.72 12.39
C GLY A 215 -14.28 -0.35 11.34
N LYS A 216 -15.31 -0.62 10.53
CA LYS A 216 -15.27 -1.65 9.50
C LYS A 216 -14.69 -1.12 8.20
N LEU A 217 -13.97 -1.99 7.49
CA LEU A 217 -13.61 -1.80 6.09
C LEU A 217 -14.52 -2.66 5.23
N PHE A 218 -15.02 -2.11 4.14
CA PHE A 218 -15.91 -2.80 3.21
C PHE A 218 -15.35 -2.73 1.78
N ASN A 219 -15.28 -3.86 1.10
CA ASN A 219 -14.96 -3.88 -0.32
C ASN A 219 -16.22 -4.18 -1.13
N ASN A 220 -16.55 -3.33 -2.09
CA ASN A 220 -17.64 -3.54 -3.03
C ASN A 220 -17.07 -4.04 -4.36
N ALA A 221 -17.18 -5.36 -4.59
CA ALA A 221 -16.65 -6.00 -5.78
C ALA A 221 -17.67 -6.08 -6.93
N GLU A 222 -18.85 -5.46 -6.80
CA GLU A 222 -19.85 -5.37 -7.88
C GLU A 222 -19.45 -4.34 -8.94
N ILE A 223 -18.61 -3.38 -8.54
CA ILE A 223 -18.00 -2.40 -9.43
C ILE A 223 -16.48 -2.49 -9.35
N PHE A 224 -15.81 -2.24 -10.46
CA PHE A 224 -14.36 -2.31 -10.52
C PHE A 224 -13.74 -1.21 -11.37
N LEU A 225 -12.46 -0.95 -11.06
CA LEU A 225 -11.55 -0.15 -11.86
C LEU A 225 -10.64 -1.07 -12.67
N GLU A 226 -10.26 -0.66 -13.84
CA GLU A 226 -9.21 -1.33 -14.59
C GLU A 226 -7.84 -0.73 -14.23
N HIS A 227 -6.90 -1.61 -13.92
CA HIS A 227 -5.50 -1.24 -13.79
C HIS A 227 -4.76 -1.73 -15.03
N PRO A 228 -4.36 -0.81 -15.95
CA PRO A 228 -3.63 -1.19 -17.15
C PRO A 228 -2.27 -1.80 -16.81
N GLU A 229 -1.70 -2.51 -17.77
CA GLU A 229 -0.33 -2.99 -17.69
C GLU A 229 0.64 -1.80 -17.75
N ASN A 230 1.10 -1.36 -16.61
CA ASN A 230 2.23 -0.45 -16.57
C ASN A 230 3.44 -1.21 -16.01
N GLU A 231 4.55 -1.18 -16.70
CA GLU A 231 5.83 -1.63 -16.17
C GLU A 231 6.12 -0.81 -14.90
N SER A 232 5.90 -1.43 -13.74
CA SER A 232 6.27 -0.76 -12.50
C SER A 232 7.78 -0.81 -12.35
N ASN A 233 8.47 0.25 -12.76
CA ASN A 233 9.88 0.49 -12.46
C ASN A 233 10.16 0.70 -10.96
N TYR A 234 9.21 0.30 -10.09
CA TYR A 234 9.26 0.55 -8.66
C TYR A 234 10.40 -0.23 -7.95
N PHE A 235 10.84 -1.34 -8.52
CA PHE A 235 11.92 -2.15 -7.95
C PHE A 235 13.07 -2.33 -8.92
N ASN A 236 14.12 -1.56 -8.73
CA ASN A 236 15.32 -1.60 -9.59
C ASN A 236 16.16 -2.88 -9.39
N SER A 237 15.88 -3.72 -8.39
CA SER A 237 16.62 -4.96 -8.15
C SER A 237 15.87 -5.92 -7.20
N ILE A 238 16.12 -7.22 -7.38
CA ILE A 238 15.63 -8.31 -6.52
C ILE A 238 16.07 -8.09 -5.07
N PHE A 239 17.31 -7.67 -4.85
CA PHE A 239 17.83 -7.33 -3.52
C PHE A 239 16.95 -6.28 -2.84
N SER A 240 16.71 -5.16 -3.52
CA SER A 240 15.92 -4.04 -2.97
C SER A 240 14.48 -4.48 -2.67
N PHE A 241 13.84 -5.19 -3.61
CA PHE A 241 12.49 -5.73 -3.43
C PHE A 241 12.39 -6.64 -2.20
N VAL A 242 13.27 -7.65 -2.10
CA VAL A 242 13.25 -8.62 -1.00
C VAL A 242 13.54 -7.95 0.34
N ARG A 243 14.53 -7.04 0.39
CA ARG A 243 14.85 -6.26 1.59
C ARG A 243 13.64 -5.46 2.08
N ARG A 244 13.02 -4.69 1.19
CA ARG A 244 11.87 -3.83 1.52
C ARG A 244 10.65 -4.66 1.93
N SER A 245 10.26 -5.63 1.12
CA SER A 245 9.09 -6.48 1.40
C SER A 245 9.24 -7.27 2.69
N THR A 246 10.45 -7.76 2.99
CA THR A 246 10.71 -8.51 4.23
C THR A 246 10.71 -7.58 5.45
N TYR A 247 11.38 -6.42 5.36
CA TYR A 247 11.44 -5.47 6.47
C TYR A 247 10.06 -4.88 6.80
N SER A 248 9.26 -4.55 5.78
CA SER A 248 7.90 -4.02 5.96
C SER A 248 6.98 -4.98 6.73
N ARG A 249 7.23 -6.30 6.68
CA ARG A 249 6.45 -7.26 7.47
C ARG A 249 6.61 -7.07 8.97
N LEU A 250 7.78 -6.65 9.44
CA LEU A 250 7.95 -6.29 10.86
C LEU A 250 7.05 -5.10 11.25
N TYR A 251 6.96 -4.11 10.37
CA TYR A 251 6.08 -2.96 10.57
C TYR A 251 4.60 -3.37 10.58
N LEU A 252 4.19 -4.16 9.59
CA LEU A 252 2.83 -4.67 9.49
C LEU A 252 2.45 -5.60 10.65
N SER A 253 3.41 -6.42 11.15
CA SER A 253 3.18 -7.26 12.33
C SER A 253 2.92 -6.45 13.60
N LYS A 254 3.55 -5.28 13.75
CA LYS A 254 3.28 -4.37 14.87
C LYS A 254 1.89 -3.77 14.78
N ILE A 255 1.49 -3.29 13.60
CA ILE A 255 0.13 -2.78 13.37
C ILE A 255 -0.89 -3.89 13.61
N TYR A 256 -0.62 -5.11 13.11
CA TYR A 256 -1.50 -6.26 13.32
C TYR A 256 -1.69 -6.56 14.81
N ALA A 257 -0.61 -6.57 15.60
CA ALA A 257 -0.68 -6.78 17.03
C ALA A 257 -1.59 -5.75 17.71
N GLU A 258 -1.44 -4.49 17.36
CA GLU A 258 -2.21 -3.39 17.94
C GLU A 258 -3.70 -3.46 17.54
N VAL A 259 -3.99 -3.64 16.25
CA VAL A 259 -5.37 -3.63 15.72
C VAL A 259 -6.18 -4.85 16.19
N PHE A 260 -5.55 -6.02 16.25
CA PHE A 260 -6.23 -7.27 16.58
C PHE A 260 -6.01 -7.71 18.03
N ASN A 261 -5.54 -6.82 18.92
CA ASN A 261 -5.28 -7.07 20.34
C ASN A 261 -4.43 -8.34 20.57
N LYS A 262 -3.34 -8.48 19.80
CA LYS A 262 -2.40 -9.60 19.93
C LYS A 262 -1.15 -9.18 20.70
N SER A 263 -0.46 -10.15 21.28
CA SER A 263 0.81 -9.91 21.95
C SER A 263 1.86 -9.42 20.97
N LEU A 264 2.35 -8.18 21.11
CA LEU A 264 3.42 -7.61 20.29
C LEU A 264 4.68 -8.49 20.30
N PHE A 265 5.01 -9.09 21.47
CA PHE A 265 6.15 -9.98 21.60
C PHE A 265 6.01 -11.22 20.71
N LEU A 266 4.83 -11.87 20.71
CA LEU A 266 4.58 -13.06 19.89
C LEU A 266 4.57 -12.73 18.39
N GLU A 267 4.07 -11.56 17.99
CA GLU A 267 4.07 -11.15 16.59
C GLU A 267 5.50 -10.83 16.10
N ILE A 268 6.32 -10.20 16.92
CA ILE A 268 7.75 -9.98 16.64
C ILE A 268 8.51 -11.32 16.56
N LEU A 269 8.22 -12.25 17.46
CA LEU A 269 8.83 -13.59 17.43
C LEU A 269 8.45 -14.35 16.17
N ALA A 270 7.19 -14.28 15.76
CA ALA A 270 6.71 -14.88 14.51
C ALA A 270 7.40 -14.27 13.27
N TYR A 271 7.66 -12.96 13.27
CA TYR A 271 8.44 -12.33 12.22
C TYR A 271 9.88 -12.84 12.15
N TYR A 272 10.58 -12.97 13.30
CA TYR A 272 11.95 -13.50 13.32
C TYR A 272 12.01 -14.97 12.93
N TRP A 273 11.02 -15.76 13.35
CA TRP A 273 10.86 -17.14 12.88
C TRP A 273 10.68 -17.21 11.36
N PHE A 274 9.79 -16.39 10.82
CA PHE A 274 9.57 -16.29 9.37
C PHE A 274 10.87 -15.96 8.62
N ILE A 275 11.59 -14.91 9.02
CA ILE A 275 12.81 -14.51 8.30
C ILE A 275 13.93 -15.56 8.42
N PHE A 276 14.07 -16.21 9.58
CA PHE A 276 15.00 -17.33 9.78
C PHE A 276 14.72 -18.48 8.82
N CYS A 277 13.49 -18.97 8.76
CA CYS A 277 13.09 -20.03 7.83
C CYS A 277 13.34 -19.62 6.36
N ARG A 278 13.05 -18.36 6.00
CA ARG A 278 13.28 -17.85 4.64
C ARG A 278 14.77 -17.81 4.29
N ILE A 279 15.63 -17.45 5.22
CA ILE A 279 17.08 -17.47 5.01
C ILE A 279 17.56 -18.91 4.82
N LEU A 280 17.13 -19.87 5.64
CA LEU A 280 17.48 -21.29 5.50
C LEU A 280 17.06 -21.83 4.13
N ILE A 281 15.80 -21.58 3.71
CA ILE A 281 15.29 -22.02 2.41
C ILE A 281 16.09 -21.39 1.25
N ALA A 282 16.40 -20.08 1.35
CA ALA A 282 17.15 -19.38 0.33
C ALA A 282 18.61 -19.87 0.25
N SER A 283 19.25 -20.14 1.38
CA SER A 283 20.61 -20.69 1.45
C SER A 283 20.66 -22.10 0.84
N PHE A 284 19.75 -22.99 1.24
CA PHE A 284 19.66 -24.34 0.71
C PHE A 284 19.38 -24.35 -0.81
N SER A 285 18.44 -23.50 -1.26
CA SER A 285 18.13 -23.33 -2.66
C SER A 285 19.33 -22.82 -3.49
N LEU A 286 20.20 -21.99 -2.90
CA LEU A 286 21.41 -21.48 -3.54
C LEU A 286 22.48 -22.58 -3.69
N VAL A 287 22.60 -23.48 -2.70
CA VAL A 287 23.54 -24.62 -2.75
C VAL A 287 23.12 -25.64 -3.81
N ILE A 288 21.82 -25.99 -3.89
CA ILE A 288 21.32 -26.97 -4.87
C ILE A 288 21.44 -26.44 -6.30
N ASN A 289 21.10 -25.19 -6.51
CA ASN A 289 21.10 -24.59 -7.87
C ASN A 289 21.48 -23.13 -7.76
N TYR A 290 22.75 -22.82 -8.03
CA TYR A 290 23.27 -21.47 -8.02
C TYR A 290 22.62 -20.62 -9.10
N SER A 291 22.12 -19.43 -8.72
CA SER A 291 21.73 -18.37 -9.65
C SER A 291 21.94 -17.00 -9.01
N SER A 292 22.19 -15.98 -9.85
CA SER A 292 22.34 -14.60 -9.40
C SER A 292 21.08 -14.11 -8.69
N ILE A 293 19.90 -14.49 -9.17
CA ILE A 293 18.59 -14.19 -8.57
C ILE A 293 18.51 -14.71 -7.14
N ARG A 294 18.88 -15.97 -6.92
CA ARG A 294 18.86 -16.61 -5.59
C ARG A 294 19.86 -15.97 -4.63
N LYS A 295 21.04 -15.60 -5.14
CA LYS A 295 22.06 -14.89 -4.37
C LYS A 295 21.55 -13.52 -3.93
N GLU A 296 20.96 -12.74 -4.82
CA GLU A 296 20.39 -11.42 -4.48
C GLU A 296 19.19 -11.53 -3.51
N LYS A 297 18.38 -12.57 -3.64
CA LYS A 297 17.31 -12.89 -2.69
C LYS A 297 17.85 -13.15 -1.28
N LEU A 298 18.87 -13.99 -1.14
CA LEU A 298 19.50 -14.26 0.16
C LEU A 298 20.13 -13.00 0.77
N LYS A 299 20.85 -12.20 -0.03
CA LYS A 299 21.40 -10.92 0.42
C LYS A 299 20.31 -9.97 0.93
N GLY A 300 19.16 -9.89 0.22
CA GLY A 300 18.03 -9.06 0.61
C GLY A 300 17.43 -9.48 1.96
N LEU A 301 17.29 -10.80 2.20
CA LEU A 301 16.81 -11.35 3.47
C LEU A 301 17.77 -11.03 4.64
N LEU A 302 19.09 -11.26 4.44
CA LEU A 302 20.11 -10.96 5.45
C LEU A 302 20.18 -9.45 5.77
N ALA A 303 20.05 -8.60 4.75
CA ALA A 303 19.99 -7.16 4.94
C ALA A 303 18.74 -6.73 5.73
N ALA A 304 17.58 -7.33 5.46
CA ALA A 304 16.36 -7.07 6.22
C ALA A 304 16.48 -7.50 7.69
N LEU A 305 17.07 -8.68 7.94
CA LEU A 305 17.36 -9.15 9.31
C LEU A 305 18.29 -8.18 10.04
N LYS A 306 19.41 -7.81 9.44
CA LYS A 306 20.37 -6.84 10.01
C LYS A 306 19.68 -5.53 10.38
N LEU A 307 18.86 -4.97 9.48
CA LEU A 307 18.10 -3.74 9.74
C LEU A 307 17.11 -3.90 10.88
N SER A 308 16.39 -5.02 10.97
CA SER A 308 15.40 -5.26 12.01
C SER A 308 16.02 -5.34 13.41
N VAL A 309 17.26 -5.86 13.53
CA VAL A 309 18.03 -5.91 14.78
C VAL A 309 18.61 -4.53 15.13
N LEU A 310 19.24 -3.86 14.16
CA LEU A 310 19.88 -2.54 14.38
C LEU A 310 18.87 -1.45 14.75
N LEU A 311 17.70 -1.44 14.14
CA LEU A 311 16.65 -0.45 14.45
C LEU A 311 15.99 -0.67 15.80
N LYS A 312 16.05 -1.90 16.35
CA LYS A 312 15.65 -2.17 17.73
C LYS A 312 16.63 -1.53 18.72
N GLN A 313 17.92 -1.52 18.39
CA GLN A 313 18.99 -1.02 19.27
C GLN A 313 19.21 0.50 19.17
N ASN A 314 18.96 1.12 18.00
CA ASN A 314 19.29 2.52 17.69
C ASN A 314 18.10 3.27 17.13
N LYS A 315 17.09 3.58 17.95
CA LYS A 315 15.95 4.43 17.52
C LYS A 315 16.38 5.83 17.01
N LYS A 316 17.57 6.30 17.38
CA LYS A 316 18.03 7.69 17.16
C LYS A 316 19.05 7.93 16.04
N LYS A 317 19.67 6.92 15.40
CA LYS A 317 20.90 7.18 14.61
C LYS A 317 20.85 6.96 13.09
N LEU A 318 19.74 6.58 12.47
CA LEU A 318 19.75 6.16 11.05
C LEU A 318 19.30 7.21 10.03
N THR A 319 18.77 8.34 10.46
CA THR A 319 18.49 9.52 9.61
C THR A 319 18.28 10.75 10.50
N PRO A 320 18.51 11.99 10.03
CA PRO A 320 17.99 13.18 10.71
C PRO A 320 16.48 12.99 10.93
N GLU A 321 16.01 13.29 12.13
CA GLU A 321 14.59 13.29 12.43
C GLU A 321 13.93 14.36 11.55
N ILE A 322 13.11 13.93 10.59
CA ILE A 322 12.30 14.84 9.80
C ILE A 322 11.15 15.28 10.71
N ASN A 323 11.03 16.57 10.92
CA ASN A 323 9.85 17.10 11.58
C ASN A 323 8.70 17.15 10.58
N TRP A 324 7.94 16.07 10.50
CA TRP A 324 6.82 15.93 9.58
C TRP A 324 5.71 16.96 9.81
N GLU A 325 5.57 17.47 11.03
CA GLU A 325 4.59 18.51 11.33
C GLU A 325 4.95 19.83 10.63
N ILE A 326 6.22 20.23 10.69
CA ILE A 326 6.71 21.43 10.00
C ILE A 326 6.64 21.23 8.48
N GLU A 327 7.08 20.08 7.98
CA GLU A 327 7.05 19.78 6.55
C GLU A 327 5.63 19.79 5.96
N LEU A 328 4.65 19.37 6.76
CA LEU A 328 3.26 19.37 6.34
C LEU A 328 2.58 20.73 6.56
N SER A 329 3.16 21.64 7.31
CA SER A 329 2.63 23.00 7.55
C SER A 329 3.21 24.04 6.59
N SER A 330 4.27 23.73 5.88
CA SER A 330 4.91 24.56 4.85
C SER A 330 4.31 24.33 3.47
#